data_f0b33fdb1e7dda022a3c06b4ed759b00
#
_entry.id   f0b33fdb1e7dda022a3c06b4ed759b00
#
_cell.length_a   1.000
_cell.length_b   1.000
_cell.length_c   1.000
_cell.angle_alpha   90.00
_cell.angle_beta   90.00
_cell.angle_gamma   90.00
#
_symmetry.space_group_name_H-M   'P 1'
#
loop_
_entity.id
_entity.type
_entity.pdbx_description
1 polymer ?
#
loop_
_entity_poly.entity_id
_entity_poly.type
_entity_poly.pdbx_seq_one_letter_code
_entity_poly.pdbx_strand_id
1 'polypeptide(L)'
;MIKRLLNFLNASPVNFLAAKNISDELEKAGFRRVDPQEPLGKVSAGDKLFVTKNDSSVYAFQIGRKPLADVGFHMICAHCDSPTFRIKPNAEMTCEGGIVKLNTEVYGGPIMSTWFDRPLTLAGRVIVRGADALHPRTLLMHVRRPLLQISNLAIHFNRQVNDGVKLSKQKDVLPILGIISNELERGQLLLNIICEELSVEREDILDFDLYLADASPACTFGVHDEFISSGRLDDLSMCFAGLEALLSSPEADTTKVLAIFDNEETGSQTKQGAGSPFLASMLKRIAWPQTGSEEAYWQAVERAFMISADNAHAWHPNYSEKFDPTNHPVLGGGPVIKFNAAQKYASDAVSAAVFSEICRQAGVPCQRFVNHSDVAGGSTLGNILASSVPLRGVDMGNAILAMHSCRETGSVDDHLYCVKAFTEFYK
;
A
#
# COMPACT_ATOMS: atom_id res chain seq x y z
N MET A 1 -7.54 -14.25 12.17
CA MET A 1 -7.01 -13.57 10.97
C MET A 1 -7.68 -12.22 10.75
N ILE A 2 -8.97 -12.11 10.48
CA ILE A 2 -9.65 -10.83 10.12
C ILE A 2 -9.46 -9.72 11.16
N LYS A 3 -9.61 -10.02 12.46
CA LYS A 3 -9.33 -9.03 13.52
C LYS A 3 -7.90 -8.44 13.45
N ARG A 4 -6.91 -9.26 13.06
CA ARG A 4 -5.53 -8.78 12.87
C ARG A 4 -5.42 -7.87 11.66
N LEU A 5 -6.10 -8.20 10.54
CA LEU A 5 -6.19 -7.32 9.37
C LEU A 5 -6.82 -5.97 9.75
N LEU A 6 -7.99 -5.97 10.42
CA LEU A 6 -8.64 -4.72 10.84
C LEU A 6 -7.75 -3.87 11.75
N ASN A 7 -7.03 -4.49 12.68
CA ASN A 7 -6.07 -3.79 13.54
C ASN A 7 -4.91 -3.21 12.75
N PHE A 8 -4.37 -3.95 11.77
CA PHE A 8 -3.31 -3.48 10.88
C PHE A 8 -3.76 -2.28 10.04
N LEU A 9 -4.96 -2.34 9.44
CA LEU A 9 -5.54 -1.24 8.67
C LEU A 9 -5.73 0.01 9.53
N ASN A 10 -6.22 -0.13 10.76
CA ASN A 10 -6.41 0.97 11.70
C ASN A 10 -5.08 1.58 12.18
N ALA A 11 -4.05 0.77 12.33
CA ALA A 11 -2.72 1.22 12.74
C ALA A 11 -1.91 1.85 11.58
N SER A 12 -2.34 1.64 10.33
CA SER A 12 -1.63 2.00 9.11
C SER A 12 -2.39 3.05 8.28
N PRO A 13 -2.66 4.26 8.81
CA PRO A 13 -3.43 5.30 8.11
C PRO A 13 -2.72 5.86 6.88
N VAL A 14 -1.40 5.69 6.77
CA VAL A 14 -0.54 6.14 5.66
C VAL A 14 0.65 5.19 5.48
N ASN A 15 1.32 5.29 4.34
CA ASN A 15 2.48 4.48 3.94
C ASN A 15 3.58 4.37 5.01
N PHE A 16 4.00 5.47 5.66
CA PHE A 16 5.05 5.46 6.68
C PHE A 16 4.70 4.58 7.89
N LEU A 17 3.43 4.67 8.34
CA LEU A 17 2.97 3.84 9.45
C LEU A 17 2.73 2.39 9.03
N ALA A 18 2.31 2.15 7.79
CA ALA A 18 2.22 0.80 7.23
C ALA A 18 3.60 0.13 7.19
N ALA A 19 4.61 0.81 6.65
CA ALA A 19 5.99 0.32 6.61
C ALA A 19 6.57 0.06 8.03
N LYS A 20 6.27 0.95 8.98
CA LYS A 20 6.66 0.77 10.39
C LYS A 20 6.01 -0.46 11.00
N ASN A 21 4.69 -0.63 10.84
CA ASN A 21 3.96 -1.77 11.40
C ASN A 21 4.42 -3.10 10.80
N ILE A 22 4.68 -3.14 9.49
CA ILE A 22 5.26 -4.31 8.82
C ILE A 22 6.65 -4.62 9.38
N SER A 23 7.50 -3.59 9.54
CA SER A 23 8.84 -3.73 10.10
C SER A 23 8.80 -4.29 11.53
N ASP A 24 7.88 -3.79 12.37
CA ASP A 24 7.71 -4.26 13.74
C ASP A 24 7.29 -5.74 13.82
N GLU A 25 6.39 -6.16 12.95
CA GLU A 25 5.98 -7.58 12.89
C GLU A 25 7.12 -8.47 12.38
N LEU A 26 7.94 -8.00 11.43
CA LEU A 26 9.14 -8.70 10.97
C LEU A 26 10.17 -8.84 12.10
N GLU A 27 10.46 -7.76 12.85
CA GLU A 27 11.38 -7.79 13.99
C GLU A 27 10.92 -8.75 15.08
N LYS A 28 9.62 -8.73 15.44
CA LYS A 28 9.03 -9.69 16.39
C LYS A 28 9.16 -11.14 15.93
N ALA A 29 9.14 -11.38 14.60
CA ALA A 29 9.32 -12.71 14.01
C ALA A 29 10.80 -13.11 13.81
N GLY A 30 11.73 -12.30 14.31
CA GLY A 30 13.16 -12.57 14.29
C GLY A 30 13.87 -12.19 13.00
N PHE A 31 13.26 -11.35 12.14
CA PHE A 31 13.95 -10.75 11.02
C PHE A 31 14.90 -9.66 11.51
N ARG A 32 16.14 -9.71 11.06
CA ARG A 32 17.17 -8.71 11.35
C ARG A 32 17.09 -7.56 10.35
N ARG A 33 16.98 -6.33 10.85
CA ARG A 33 17.06 -5.13 10.02
C ARG A 33 18.48 -4.96 9.47
N VAL A 34 18.58 -4.65 8.19
CA VAL A 34 19.84 -4.40 7.48
C VAL A 34 19.91 -2.91 7.15
N ASP A 35 21.04 -2.28 7.44
CA ASP A 35 21.33 -0.94 6.94
C ASP A 35 21.84 -1.06 5.50
N PRO A 36 21.18 -0.46 4.50
CA PRO A 36 21.64 -0.53 3.12
C PRO A 36 22.99 0.18 2.87
N GLN A 37 23.45 1.03 3.79
CA GLN A 37 24.74 1.70 3.72
C GLN A 37 25.89 0.78 4.17
N GLU A 38 25.61 -0.25 4.96
CA GLU A 38 26.59 -1.17 5.49
C GLU A 38 26.73 -2.45 4.64
N PRO A 39 27.88 -3.13 4.69
CA PRO A 39 28.04 -4.44 4.08
C PRO A 39 27.03 -5.44 4.64
N LEU A 40 26.38 -6.21 3.76
CA LEU A 40 25.39 -7.23 4.18
C LEU A 40 26.04 -8.35 5.01
N GLY A 41 27.33 -8.61 4.78
CA GLY A 41 28.07 -9.68 5.42
C GLY A 41 27.72 -11.06 4.85
N LYS A 42 27.99 -12.11 5.63
CA LYS A 42 27.64 -13.48 5.26
C LYS A 42 26.13 -13.68 5.31
N VAL A 43 25.59 -14.32 4.29
CA VAL A 43 24.20 -14.72 4.18
C VAL A 43 24.13 -16.24 4.11
N SER A 44 23.36 -16.84 4.99
CA SER A 44 23.26 -18.31 5.16
C SER A 44 21.80 -18.77 5.07
N ALA A 45 21.61 -20.05 4.74
CA ALA A 45 20.28 -20.67 4.75
C ALA A 45 19.58 -20.46 6.12
N GLY A 46 18.30 -20.11 6.09
CA GLY A 46 17.49 -19.81 7.26
C GLY A 46 17.59 -18.37 7.77
N ASP A 47 18.54 -17.57 7.28
CA ASP A 47 18.63 -16.15 7.68
C ASP A 47 17.35 -15.40 7.30
N LYS A 48 16.89 -14.55 8.23
CA LYS A 48 15.75 -13.68 8.08
C LYS A 48 16.23 -12.22 8.13
N LEU A 49 16.08 -11.51 7.02
CA LEU A 49 16.60 -10.17 6.82
C LEU A 49 15.51 -9.25 6.30
N PHE A 50 15.53 -7.98 6.68
CA PHE A 50 14.73 -6.97 5.98
C PHE A 50 15.44 -5.63 5.93
N VAL A 51 15.05 -4.81 4.96
CA VAL A 51 15.55 -3.45 4.74
C VAL A 51 14.39 -2.53 4.43
N THR A 52 14.49 -1.27 4.82
CA THR A 52 13.53 -0.22 4.45
C THR A 52 14.18 0.78 3.51
N LYS A 53 13.38 1.43 2.68
CA LYS A 53 13.81 2.56 1.86
C LYS A 53 12.87 3.73 2.09
N ASN A 54 13.43 4.92 2.38
CA ASN A 54 12.68 6.15 2.66
C ASN A 54 11.69 6.03 3.86
N ASP A 55 11.85 5.01 4.73
CA ASP A 55 10.91 4.65 5.80
C ASP A 55 9.46 4.41 5.33
N SER A 56 9.26 4.17 4.04
CA SER A 56 7.95 3.99 3.42
C SER A 56 7.83 2.76 2.53
N SER A 57 8.91 2.03 2.28
CA SER A 57 8.89 0.73 1.62
C SER A 57 9.71 -0.29 2.41
N VAL A 58 9.34 -1.58 2.31
CA VAL A 58 9.93 -2.68 3.10
C VAL A 58 10.22 -3.87 2.20
N TYR A 59 11.42 -4.42 2.32
CA TYR A 59 11.87 -5.59 1.56
C TYR A 59 12.39 -6.64 2.54
N ALA A 60 11.69 -7.76 2.68
CA ALA A 60 12.04 -8.85 3.59
C ALA A 60 12.46 -10.10 2.81
N PHE A 61 13.45 -10.80 3.35
CA PHE A 61 14.07 -11.98 2.74
C PHE A 61 14.19 -13.09 3.79
N GLN A 62 13.66 -14.28 3.48
CA GLN A 62 13.94 -15.49 4.23
C GLN A 62 14.74 -16.41 3.32
N ILE A 63 15.99 -16.65 3.67
CA ILE A 63 16.96 -17.35 2.81
C ILE A 63 16.64 -18.85 2.77
N GLY A 64 16.51 -19.37 1.57
CA GLY A 64 16.21 -20.78 1.32
C GLY A 64 17.36 -21.71 1.63
N ARG A 65 17.08 -23.01 1.69
CA ARG A 65 18.07 -24.06 2.01
C ARG A 65 18.94 -24.43 0.82
N LYS A 66 18.43 -24.28 -0.41
CA LYS A 66 19.17 -24.63 -1.63
C LYS A 66 19.87 -23.40 -2.24
N PRO A 67 20.94 -23.62 -3.03
CA PRO A 67 21.60 -22.52 -3.74
C PRO A 67 20.61 -21.75 -4.62
N LEU A 68 20.67 -20.42 -4.57
CA LEU A 68 19.79 -19.54 -5.34
C LEU A 68 19.81 -19.81 -6.84
N ALA A 69 21.00 -20.15 -7.40
CA ALA A 69 21.15 -20.49 -8.81
C ALA A 69 20.30 -21.70 -9.23
N ASP A 70 19.97 -22.60 -8.31
CA ASP A 70 19.21 -23.82 -8.59
C ASP A 70 17.69 -23.62 -8.48
N VAL A 71 17.22 -22.71 -7.58
CA VAL A 71 15.81 -22.61 -7.20
C VAL A 71 15.18 -21.23 -7.41
N GLY A 72 15.98 -20.16 -7.48
CA GLY A 72 15.51 -18.80 -7.66
C GLY A 72 14.85 -18.17 -6.41
N PHE A 73 14.06 -17.13 -6.67
CA PHE A 73 13.32 -16.39 -5.65
C PHE A 73 11.80 -16.63 -5.80
N HIS A 74 11.11 -16.86 -4.71
CA HIS A 74 9.64 -16.75 -4.64
C HIS A 74 9.28 -15.39 -4.06
N MET A 75 8.66 -14.52 -4.86
CA MET A 75 8.45 -13.13 -4.53
C MET A 75 6.98 -12.78 -4.47
N ILE A 76 6.56 -12.11 -3.40
CA ILE A 76 5.27 -11.42 -3.31
C ILE A 76 5.57 -9.92 -3.24
N CYS A 77 4.96 -9.16 -4.13
CA CYS A 77 5.15 -7.73 -4.28
C CYS A 77 3.81 -7.02 -4.15
N ALA A 78 3.72 -5.97 -3.32
CA ALA A 78 2.52 -5.18 -3.05
C ALA A 78 2.91 -3.73 -2.80
N HIS A 79 1.95 -2.81 -2.59
CA HIS A 79 2.26 -1.43 -2.24
C HIS A 79 1.51 -0.97 -1.00
N CYS A 80 2.05 0.01 -0.28
CA CYS A 80 1.50 0.48 0.98
C CYS A 80 0.99 1.93 0.97
N ASP A 81 1.16 2.64 -0.14
CA ASP A 81 0.52 3.93 -0.36
C ASP A 81 -0.92 3.75 -0.83
N SER A 82 -1.73 4.79 -0.71
CA SER A 82 -3.14 4.81 -1.11
C SER A 82 -3.56 6.23 -1.46
N PRO A 83 -4.57 6.41 -2.33
CA PRO A 83 -5.03 7.75 -2.70
C PRO A 83 -5.55 8.55 -1.50
N THR A 84 -5.09 9.79 -1.39
CA THR A 84 -5.43 10.68 -0.28
C THR A 84 -5.14 12.16 -0.63
N PHE A 85 -5.04 13.01 0.40
CA PHE A 85 -4.67 14.42 0.28
C PHE A 85 -3.44 14.69 1.15
N ARG A 86 -2.38 15.20 0.53
CA ARG A 86 -1.16 15.64 1.20
C ARG A 86 -1.29 17.09 1.64
N ILE A 87 -0.82 17.40 2.83
CA ILE A 87 -0.72 18.76 3.32
C ILE A 87 0.43 19.49 2.60
N LYS A 88 0.17 20.67 2.06
CA LYS A 88 1.18 21.48 1.41
C LYS A 88 2.11 22.16 2.44
N PRO A 89 3.35 22.52 2.07
CA PRO A 89 4.30 23.15 3.00
C PRO A 89 3.75 24.40 3.70
N ASN A 90 3.12 25.33 2.98
CA ASN A 90 2.38 26.46 3.55
C ASN A 90 0.93 26.02 3.77
N ALA A 91 0.68 25.38 4.92
CA ALA A 91 -0.51 24.60 5.13
C ALA A 91 -1.75 25.41 5.49
N GLU A 92 -1.64 26.44 6.30
CA GLU A 92 -2.79 27.10 6.91
C GLU A 92 -3.35 28.25 6.06
N MET A 93 -4.67 28.27 5.96
CA MET A 93 -5.44 29.33 5.29
C MET A 93 -6.51 29.82 6.24
N THR A 94 -6.34 31.05 6.76
CA THR A 94 -7.34 31.70 7.62
C THR A 94 -8.45 32.33 6.76
N CYS A 95 -9.68 32.03 7.11
CA CYS A 95 -10.89 32.55 6.47
C CYS A 95 -11.63 33.55 7.39
N GLU A 96 -12.73 34.11 6.89
CA GLU A 96 -13.61 34.94 7.68
C GLU A 96 -14.13 34.19 8.93
N GLY A 97 -14.34 34.91 10.02
CA GLY A 97 -14.72 34.32 11.30
C GLY A 97 -13.61 33.53 12.01
N GLY A 98 -12.35 33.68 11.58
CA GLY A 98 -11.22 32.99 12.18
C GLY A 98 -11.16 31.48 11.86
N ILE A 99 -11.94 31.01 10.89
CA ILE A 99 -11.91 29.60 10.46
C ILE A 99 -10.58 29.35 9.76
N VAL A 100 -9.87 28.29 10.17
CA VAL A 100 -8.63 27.81 9.55
C VAL A 100 -8.91 26.55 8.75
N LYS A 101 -8.48 26.56 7.48
CA LYS A 101 -8.45 25.40 6.59
C LYS A 101 -7.01 24.98 6.34
N LEU A 102 -6.80 23.70 6.02
CA LEU A 102 -5.51 23.24 5.49
C LEU A 102 -5.51 23.23 3.96
N ASN A 103 -4.43 23.74 3.39
CA ASN A 103 -4.14 23.67 1.96
C ASN A 103 -3.59 22.29 1.63
N THR A 104 -4.27 21.59 0.74
CA THR A 104 -3.94 20.22 0.36
C THR A 104 -3.67 20.09 -1.13
N GLU A 105 -2.96 19.04 -1.50
CA GLU A 105 -2.89 18.54 -2.87
C GLU A 105 -3.33 17.07 -2.92
N VAL A 106 -3.92 16.68 -4.05
CA VAL A 106 -4.39 15.32 -4.27
C VAL A 106 -3.18 14.41 -4.51
N TYR A 107 -3.11 13.32 -3.76
CA TYR A 107 -2.17 12.22 -3.96
C TYR A 107 -2.87 11.04 -4.61
N GLY A 108 -2.35 10.54 -5.75
CA GLY A 108 -3.00 9.47 -6.51
C GLY A 108 -4.33 9.88 -7.16
N GLY A 109 -5.23 8.92 -7.29
CA GLY A 109 -6.53 9.08 -7.94
C GLY A 109 -7.75 8.86 -7.03
N PRO A 110 -7.95 9.62 -5.92
CA PRO A 110 -9.06 9.38 -5.00
C PRO A 110 -10.42 9.71 -5.62
N ILE A 111 -11.46 8.98 -5.23
CA ILE A 111 -12.85 9.38 -5.45
C ILE A 111 -13.16 10.52 -4.48
N MET A 112 -12.86 11.76 -4.89
CA MET A 112 -12.87 12.94 -4.01
C MET A 112 -14.18 13.13 -3.24
N SER A 113 -15.33 12.85 -3.85
CA SER A 113 -16.67 13.01 -3.22
C SER A 113 -16.85 12.14 -1.97
N THR A 114 -16.12 11.04 -1.84
CA THR A 114 -16.23 10.14 -0.68
C THR A 114 -15.52 10.66 0.58
N TRP A 115 -14.74 11.72 0.45
CA TRP A 115 -13.99 12.36 1.53
C TRP A 115 -14.77 13.48 2.24
N PHE A 116 -15.91 13.90 1.68
CA PHE A 116 -16.73 14.95 2.25
C PHE A 116 -17.57 14.46 3.43
N ASP A 117 -17.84 15.36 4.36
CA ASP A 117 -18.72 15.21 5.53
C ASP A 117 -18.34 14.05 6.46
N ARG A 118 -17.06 13.67 6.44
CA ARG A 118 -16.51 12.58 7.25
C ARG A 118 -15.58 13.12 8.32
N PRO A 119 -15.50 12.46 9.47
CA PRO A 119 -14.43 12.73 10.42
C PRO A 119 -13.09 12.27 9.82
N LEU A 120 -12.18 13.21 9.64
CA LEU A 120 -10.83 12.96 9.14
C LEU A 120 -9.78 13.22 10.23
N THR A 121 -8.62 12.65 10.04
CA THR A 121 -7.44 12.85 10.89
C THR A 121 -6.19 13.11 10.06
N LEU A 122 -5.06 13.39 10.74
CA LEU A 122 -3.73 13.55 10.16
C LEU A 122 -2.81 12.43 10.58
N ALA A 123 -2.04 11.94 9.62
CA ALA A 123 -0.96 11.01 9.86
C ALA A 123 0.19 11.23 8.86
N GLY A 124 1.40 10.79 9.22
CA GLY A 124 2.56 10.91 8.36
C GLY A 124 3.87 10.90 9.14
N ARG A 125 4.84 11.64 8.63
CA ARG A 125 6.12 11.85 9.32
C ARG A 125 6.42 13.33 9.47
N VAL A 126 7.14 13.64 10.53
CA VAL A 126 7.69 14.97 10.82
C VAL A 126 9.20 14.83 10.91
N ILE A 127 9.90 15.71 10.24
CA ILE A 127 11.36 15.76 10.23
C ILE A 127 11.81 16.80 11.25
N VAL A 128 12.58 16.36 12.21
CA VAL A 128 13.12 17.25 13.25
C VAL A 128 14.63 17.26 13.21
N ARG A 129 15.20 18.28 13.86
CA ARG A 129 16.65 18.47 13.98
C ARG A 129 17.32 17.18 14.50
N GLY A 130 18.39 16.76 13.83
CA GLY A 130 19.17 15.57 14.16
C GLY A 130 20.61 15.93 14.51
N ALA A 131 21.53 15.01 14.23
CA ALA A 131 22.95 15.17 14.56
C ALA A 131 23.62 16.27 13.73
N ASP A 132 23.24 16.38 12.45
CA ASP A 132 23.72 17.42 11.52
C ASP A 132 22.70 17.60 10.37
N ALA A 133 23.04 18.43 9.40
CA ALA A 133 22.15 18.78 8.28
C ALA A 133 21.81 17.58 7.35
N LEU A 134 22.66 16.56 7.28
CA LEU A 134 22.46 15.38 6.45
C LEU A 134 21.77 14.24 7.21
N HIS A 135 21.70 14.35 8.54
CA HIS A 135 21.17 13.32 9.43
C HIS A 135 20.05 13.86 10.34
N PRO A 136 18.94 14.41 9.75
CA PRO A 136 17.76 14.76 10.52
C PRO A 136 17.12 13.51 11.11
N ARG A 137 16.26 13.69 12.13
CA ARG A 137 15.48 12.58 12.70
C ARG A 137 14.06 12.58 12.13
N THR A 138 13.55 11.40 11.85
CA THR A 138 12.16 11.18 11.44
C THR A 138 11.33 10.77 12.65
N LEU A 139 10.20 11.43 12.89
CA LEU A 139 9.19 11.06 13.87
C LEU A 139 7.89 10.74 13.13
N LEU A 140 7.22 9.65 13.52
CA LEU A 140 5.94 9.27 12.95
C LEU A 140 4.81 9.88 13.77
N MET A 141 3.84 10.46 13.10
CA MET A 141 2.68 11.12 13.70
C MET A 141 1.39 10.43 13.26
N HIS A 142 0.48 10.21 14.20
CA HIS A 142 -0.88 9.76 13.95
C HIS A 142 -1.81 10.36 15.00
N VAL A 143 -2.57 11.36 14.64
CA VAL A 143 -3.59 11.95 15.50
C VAL A 143 -4.78 10.98 15.57
N ARG A 144 -4.92 10.29 16.71
CA ARG A 144 -5.88 9.17 16.86
C ARG A 144 -7.31 9.64 17.22
N ARG A 145 -7.69 10.83 16.80
CA ARG A 145 -9.02 11.41 17.02
C ARG A 145 -9.50 12.12 15.77
N PRO A 146 -10.82 12.31 15.58
CA PRO A 146 -11.32 13.22 14.58
C PRO A 146 -10.74 14.63 14.78
N LEU A 147 -10.17 15.19 13.71
CA LEU A 147 -9.48 16.47 13.76
C LEU A 147 -9.96 17.44 12.68
N LEU A 148 -10.38 16.92 11.53
CA LEU A 148 -10.62 17.67 10.31
C LEU A 148 -11.90 17.21 9.64
N GLN A 149 -12.48 18.08 8.82
CA GLN A 149 -13.59 17.72 7.93
C GLN A 149 -13.56 18.55 6.66
N ILE A 150 -13.79 17.91 5.51
CA ILE A 150 -14.11 18.58 4.25
C ILE A 150 -15.62 18.67 4.18
N SER A 151 -16.18 19.88 4.32
CA SER A 151 -17.62 20.07 4.35
C SER A 151 -18.19 20.31 2.96
N ASN A 152 -19.28 19.61 2.61
CA ASN A 152 -20.04 19.91 1.42
C ASN A 152 -20.71 21.30 1.49
N LEU A 153 -20.98 21.86 0.32
CA LEU A 153 -21.88 22.99 0.21
C LEU A 153 -23.33 22.51 0.38
N ALA A 154 -24.11 23.21 1.20
CA ALA A 154 -25.50 22.84 1.42
C ALA A 154 -26.28 22.80 0.09
N ILE A 155 -27.20 21.83 -0.04
CA ILE A 155 -27.98 21.61 -1.26
C ILE A 155 -28.71 22.86 -1.74
N HIS A 156 -29.09 23.78 -0.80
CA HIS A 156 -29.73 25.04 -1.13
C HIS A 156 -28.90 25.95 -2.02
N PHE A 157 -27.57 25.83 -1.95
CA PHE A 157 -26.63 26.58 -2.79
C PHE A 157 -26.08 25.76 -3.95
N ASN A 158 -26.38 24.46 -4.01
CA ASN A 158 -25.93 23.54 -5.05
C ASN A 158 -27.02 22.50 -5.37
N ARG A 159 -28.12 22.95 -5.96
CA ARG A 159 -29.31 22.10 -6.22
C ARG A 159 -29.07 20.97 -7.20
N GLN A 160 -28.00 21.05 -8.01
CA GLN A 160 -27.63 20.05 -9.01
C GLN A 160 -26.60 19.04 -8.48
N VAL A 161 -26.29 19.04 -7.18
CA VAL A 161 -25.27 18.16 -6.60
C VAL A 161 -25.47 16.68 -6.92
N ASN A 162 -26.74 16.25 -7.04
CA ASN A 162 -27.07 14.85 -7.36
C ASN A 162 -27.05 14.53 -8.87
N ASP A 163 -26.91 15.54 -9.73
CA ASP A 163 -26.79 15.38 -11.19
C ASP A 163 -25.31 15.27 -11.62
N GLY A 164 -24.40 15.35 -10.66
CA GLY A 164 -22.95 15.32 -10.86
C GLY A 164 -22.30 16.70 -10.75
N VAL A 165 -21.26 16.78 -9.91
CA VAL A 165 -20.48 18.01 -9.71
C VAL A 165 -19.02 17.79 -10.03
N LYS A 166 -18.45 18.65 -10.87
CA LYS A 166 -17.01 18.70 -11.10
C LYS A 166 -16.32 19.35 -9.92
N LEU A 167 -15.62 18.57 -9.12
CA LEU A 167 -14.87 19.05 -7.96
C LEU A 167 -13.53 19.68 -8.38
N SER A 168 -13.21 20.84 -7.81
CA SER A 168 -11.90 21.50 -7.95
C SER A 168 -10.94 21.00 -6.88
N LYS A 169 -9.83 20.43 -7.31
CA LYS A 169 -8.74 19.98 -6.42
C LYS A 169 -8.15 21.14 -5.58
N GLN A 170 -8.19 22.37 -6.07
CA GLN A 170 -7.62 23.54 -5.40
C GLN A 170 -8.59 24.23 -4.44
N LYS A 171 -9.91 24.03 -4.61
CA LYS A 171 -10.93 24.80 -3.89
C LYS A 171 -11.81 23.96 -2.99
N ASP A 172 -12.27 22.78 -3.47
CA ASP A 172 -13.38 22.09 -2.85
C ASP A 172 -12.93 21.07 -1.79
N VAL A 173 -11.66 20.63 -1.83
CA VAL A 173 -11.12 19.55 -0.98
C VAL A 173 -10.20 20.05 0.14
N LEU A 174 -10.45 21.25 0.63
CA LEU A 174 -9.67 21.85 1.70
C LEU A 174 -10.34 21.62 3.06
N PRO A 175 -9.77 20.80 3.96
CA PRO A 175 -10.41 20.47 5.22
C PRO A 175 -10.37 21.65 6.21
N ILE A 176 -11.44 21.82 6.97
CA ILE A 176 -11.50 22.71 8.11
C ILE A 176 -10.73 22.06 9.25
N LEU A 177 -9.82 22.84 9.88
CA LEU A 177 -9.00 22.41 11.01
C LEU A 177 -9.55 22.96 12.34
N GLY A 178 -10.00 24.19 12.38
CA GLY A 178 -10.46 24.81 13.63
C GLY A 178 -10.84 26.28 13.45
N ILE A 179 -11.10 26.93 14.59
CA ILE A 179 -11.36 28.36 14.69
C ILE A 179 -10.29 28.97 15.59
N ILE A 180 -9.67 30.05 15.16
CA ILE A 180 -8.64 30.77 15.94
C ILE A 180 -9.34 31.43 17.15
N SER A 181 -8.86 31.12 18.35
CA SER A 181 -9.35 31.72 19.59
C SER A 181 -8.65 33.05 19.94
N ASN A 182 -7.41 33.22 19.44
CA ASN A 182 -6.61 34.44 19.65
C ASN A 182 -5.62 34.65 18.49
N GLU A 183 -5.06 35.85 18.37
CA GLU A 183 -4.14 36.21 17.29
C GLU A 183 -2.82 35.41 17.32
N LEU A 184 -2.40 34.86 18.47
CA LEU A 184 -1.18 34.06 18.61
C LEU A 184 -1.28 32.69 17.94
N GLU A 185 -2.52 32.21 17.69
CA GLU A 185 -2.75 30.95 17.00
C GLU A 185 -2.71 31.07 15.47
N ARG A 186 -2.75 32.31 14.93
CA ARG A 186 -2.80 32.54 13.49
C ARG A 186 -1.56 32.00 12.79
N GLY A 187 -1.76 31.07 11.82
CA GLY A 187 -0.70 30.41 11.07
C GLY A 187 0.10 29.38 11.87
N GLN A 188 -0.40 28.92 13.02
CA GLN A 188 0.36 28.08 13.95
C GLN A 188 -0.41 26.86 14.49
N LEU A 189 -1.69 26.69 14.13
CA LEU A 189 -2.50 25.58 14.68
C LEU A 189 -1.92 24.21 14.34
N LEU A 190 -1.52 23.99 13.10
CA LEU A 190 -0.93 22.72 12.68
C LEU A 190 0.39 22.43 13.42
N LEU A 191 1.27 23.44 13.53
CA LEU A 191 2.53 23.28 14.26
C LEU A 191 2.28 23.00 15.75
N ASN A 192 1.30 23.66 16.37
CA ASN A 192 0.93 23.36 17.76
C ASN A 192 0.47 21.92 17.93
N ILE A 193 -0.36 21.41 17.00
CA ILE A 193 -0.79 19.99 17.01
C ILE A 193 0.42 19.07 16.87
N ILE A 194 1.37 19.38 15.98
CA ILE A 194 2.58 18.57 15.81
C ILE A 194 3.43 18.56 17.10
N CYS A 195 3.64 19.72 17.72
CA CYS A 195 4.38 19.84 18.97
C CYS A 195 3.73 19.04 20.09
N GLU A 196 2.41 19.12 20.23
CA GLU A 196 1.64 18.39 21.25
C GLU A 196 1.70 16.88 21.04
N GLU A 197 1.42 16.40 19.81
CA GLU A 197 1.37 14.96 19.50
C GLU A 197 2.75 14.28 19.59
N LEU A 198 3.81 15.00 19.26
CA LEU A 198 5.17 14.45 19.24
C LEU A 198 6.04 14.85 20.42
N SER A 199 5.57 15.75 21.29
CA SER A 199 6.33 16.31 22.41
C SER A 199 7.69 16.89 21.96
N VAL A 200 7.66 17.75 20.92
CA VAL A 200 8.83 18.41 20.35
C VAL A 200 8.67 19.93 20.41
N GLU A 201 9.81 20.64 20.48
CA GLU A 201 9.82 22.09 20.36
C GLU A 201 9.62 22.51 18.91
N ARG A 202 8.98 23.66 18.70
CA ARG A 202 8.67 24.17 17.36
C ARG A 202 9.93 24.40 16.52
N GLU A 203 10.97 24.94 17.16
CA GLU A 203 12.24 25.29 16.55
C GLU A 203 13.03 24.07 16.03
N ASP A 204 12.66 22.88 16.51
CA ASP A 204 13.25 21.62 16.08
C ASP A 204 12.55 21.02 14.85
N ILE A 205 11.33 21.47 14.53
CA ILE A 205 10.59 21.00 13.35
C ILE A 205 11.21 21.62 12.11
N LEU A 206 11.70 20.78 11.18
CA LEU A 206 12.31 21.21 9.93
C LEU A 206 11.33 21.12 8.76
N ASP A 207 10.56 20.02 8.67
CA ASP A 207 9.59 19.77 7.59
C ASP A 207 8.65 18.62 7.96
N PHE A 208 7.67 18.33 7.11
CA PHE A 208 6.74 17.20 7.30
C PHE A 208 6.20 16.64 5.98
N ASP A 209 5.86 15.36 6.00
CA ASP A 209 5.00 14.70 5.01
C ASP A 209 3.74 14.22 5.74
N LEU A 210 2.68 15.01 5.75
CA LEU A 210 1.41 14.71 6.41
C LEU A 210 0.29 14.54 5.40
N TYR A 211 -0.59 13.59 5.68
CA TYR A 211 -1.72 13.21 4.83
C TYR A 211 -3.01 13.12 5.63
N LEU A 212 -4.14 13.32 4.95
CA LEU A 212 -5.46 13.06 5.52
C LEU A 212 -5.70 11.54 5.59
N ALA A 213 -6.41 11.12 6.62
CA ALA A 213 -6.90 9.75 6.73
C ALA A 213 -8.33 9.74 7.29
N ASP A 214 -9.11 8.71 6.94
CA ASP A 214 -10.42 8.47 7.58
C ASP A 214 -10.22 8.14 9.05
N ALA A 215 -10.87 8.87 9.94
CA ALA A 215 -10.82 8.62 11.37
C ALA A 215 -11.76 7.48 11.81
N SER A 216 -12.60 6.97 10.91
CA SER A 216 -13.51 5.86 11.18
C SER A 216 -12.76 4.53 11.13
N PRO A 217 -12.87 3.66 12.14
CA PRO A 217 -12.16 2.39 12.16
C PRO A 217 -12.67 1.43 11.07
N ALA A 218 -11.76 0.57 10.60
CA ALA A 218 -12.11 -0.57 9.77
C ALA A 218 -13.04 -1.52 10.52
N CYS A 219 -14.03 -2.09 9.83
CA CYS A 219 -15.00 -3.01 10.42
C CYS A 219 -15.44 -4.09 9.42
N THR A 220 -16.02 -5.16 9.93
CA THR A 220 -16.85 -6.06 9.14
C THR A 220 -18.30 -5.58 9.12
N PHE A 221 -19.05 -5.99 8.11
CA PHE A 221 -20.48 -5.74 7.99
C PHE A 221 -21.13 -6.82 7.10
N GLY A 222 -22.46 -6.75 6.97
CA GLY A 222 -23.28 -7.74 6.29
C GLY A 222 -24.07 -8.57 7.28
N VAL A 223 -24.93 -9.45 6.78
CA VAL A 223 -25.81 -10.29 7.64
C VAL A 223 -25.01 -11.27 8.47
N HIS A 224 -23.83 -11.69 7.95
CA HIS A 224 -22.94 -12.68 8.56
C HIS A 224 -21.50 -12.17 8.70
N ASP A 225 -21.30 -10.83 8.74
CA ASP A 225 -19.97 -10.20 8.76
C ASP A 225 -19.09 -10.62 7.57
N GLU A 226 -19.69 -10.88 6.40
CA GLU A 226 -19.01 -11.38 5.21
C GLU A 226 -18.19 -10.33 4.44
N PHE A 227 -18.41 -9.05 4.73
CA PHE A 227 -17.73 -7.93 4.07
C PHE A 227 -16.80 -7.19 5.02
N ILE A 228 -15.76 -6.59 4.45
CA ILE A 228 -14.84 -5.67 5.14
C ILE A 228 -15.11 -4.26 4.60
N SER A 229 -15.28 -3.28 5.50
CA SER A 229 -15.32 -1.87 5.15
C SER A 229 -14.13 -1.14 5.77
N SER A 230 -13.26 -0.61 4.91
CA SER A 230 -12.08 0.17 5.31
C SER A 230 -11.61 1.03 4.14
N GLY A 231 -10.97 2.14 4.40
CA GLY A 231 -10.08 2.72 3.40
C GLY A 231 -8.81 1.89 3.26
N ARG A 232 -8.08 2.08 2.16
CA ARG A 232 -6.75 1.49 1.95
C ARG A 232 -6.74 -0.04 1.93
N LEU A 233 -7.87 -0.69 1.58
CA LEU A 233 -7.85 -2.11 1.23
C LEU A 233 -6.90 -2.29 0.04
N ASP A 234 -6.96 -1.36 -0.89
CA ASP A 234 -5.96 -1.12 -1.91
C ASP A 234 -4.81 -0.28 -1.31
N ASP A 235 -3.60 -0.84 -1.06
CA ASP A 235 -3.28 -2.24 -1.26
C ASP A 235 -2.80 -2.90 0.06
N LEU A 236 -3.17 -2.29 1.20
CA LEU A 236 -2.77 -2.79 2.52
C LEU A 236 -3.31 -4.20 2.81
N SER A 237 -4.41 -4.61 2.16
CA SER A 237 -4.92 -5.98 2.30
C SER A 237 -3.97 -7.01 1.70
N MET A 238 -3.31 -6.70 0.57
CA MET A 238 -2.30 -7.55 -0.05
C MET A 238 -0.97 -7.49 0.71
N CYS A 239 -0.56 -6.30 1.17
CA CYS A 239 0.59 -6.14 2.07
C CYS A 239 0.47 -7.06 3.28
N PHE A 240 -0.69 -7.05 3.96
CA PHE A 240 -0.95 -7.88 5.13
C PHE A 240 -1.00 -9.36 4.77
N ALA A 241 -1.65 -9.74 3.67
CA ALA A 241 -1.70 -11.13 3.23
C ALA A 241 -0.30 -11.68 2.92
N GLY A 242 0.56 -10.91 2.24
CA GLY A 242 1.94 -11.27 1.98
C GLY A 242 2.78 -11.41 3.25
N LEU A 243 2.60 -10.49 4.20
CA LEU A 243 3.26 -10.54 5.52
C LEU A 243 2.84 -11.79 6.30
N GLU A 244 1.54 -12.07 6.43
CA GLU A 244 1.02 -13.25 7.12
C GLU A 244 1.54 -14.54 6.49
N ALA A 245 1.58 -14.60 5.16
CA ALA A 245 2.10 -15.76 4.44
C ALA A 245 3.60 -15.96 4.70
N LEU A 246 4.40 -14.88 4.66
CA LEU A 246 5.84 -14.96 4.97
C LEU A 246 6.09 -15.46 6.40
N LEU A 247 5.33 -14.93 7.36
CA LEU A 247 5.51 -15.25 8.79
C LEU A 247 5.01 -16.66 9.16
N SER A 248 3.97 -17.15 8.49
CA SER A 248 3.35 -18.45 8.80
C SER A 248 3.88 -19.62 7.99
N SER A 249 4.54 -19.35 6.85
CA SER A 249 5.04 -20.43 6.00
C SER A 249 6.30 -21.10 6.58
N PRO A 250 6.45 -22.44 6.43
CA PRO A 250 7.62 -23.17 6.92
C PRO A 250 8.88 -22.75 6.16
N GLU A 251 10.06 -23.14 6.65
CA GLU A 251 11.29 -23.00 5.89
C GLU A 251 11.19 -23.73 4.54
N ALA A 252 11.71 -23.12 3.48
CA ALA A 252 11.62 -23.63 2.12
C ALA A 252 13.01 -23.84 1.51
N ASP A 253 13.06 -24.51 0.38
CA ASP A 253 14.26 -24.62 -0.42
C ASP A 253 14.58 -23.31 -1.15
N THR A 254 13.54 -22.59 -1.60
CA THR A 254 13.63 -21.29 -2.28
C THR A 254 13.77 -20.13 -1.30
N THR A 255 14.45 -19.06 -1.71
CA THR A 255 14.49 -17.81 -0.96
C THR A 255 13.17 -17.05 -1.16
N LYS A 256 12.47 -16.79 -0.06
CA LYS A 256 11.24 -16.02 -0.04
C LYS A 256 11.53 -14.53 0.03
N VAL A 257 10.79 -13.76 -0.74
CA VAL A 257 10.90 -12.30 -0.78
C VAL A 257 9.51 -11.69 -0.63
N LEU A 258 9.36 -10.80 0.34
CA LEU A 258 8.22 -9.89 0.44
C LEU A 258 8.72 -8.47 0.14
N ALA A 259 8.22 -7.86 -0.94
CA ALA A 259 8.60 -6.51 -1.35
C ALA A 259 7.36 -5.60 -1.30
N ILE A 260 7.34 -4.68 -0.36
CA ILE A 260 6.27 -3.69 -0.21
C ILE A 260 6.81 -2.34 -0.67
N PHE A 261 6.22 -1.82 -1.74
CA PHE A 261 6.62 -0.57 -2.38
C PHE A 261 5.79 0.62 -1.89
N ASP A 262 6.26 1.80 -2.24
CA ASP A 262 5.58 3.07 -2.04
C ASP A 262 5.38 3.75 -3.41
N ASN A 263 4.47 4.73 -3.48
CA ASN A 263 4.19 5.55 -4.66
C ASN A 263 3.70 4.80 -5.91
N GLU A 264 3.05 3.65 -5.74
CA GLU A 264 2.35 2.97 -6.83
C GLU A 264 1.31 3.91 -7.44
N GLU A 265 0.50 4.52 -6.60
CA GLU A 265 -0.62 5.42 -6.92
C GLU A 265 -0.22 6.69 -7.69
N THR A 266 1.08 6.95 -7.77
CA THR A 266 1.65 8.08 -8.50
C THR A 266 2.64 7.65 -9.58
N GLY A 267 2.63 6.36 -9.95
CA GLY A 267 3.36 5.81 -11.09
C GLY A 267 4.71 5.17 -10.79
N SER A 268 5.02 4.87 -9.52
CA SER A 268 6.20 4.07 -9.09
C SER A 268 7.59 4.64 -9.42
N GLN A 269 7.70 5.85 -9.98
CA GLN A 269 8.98 6.43 -10.45
C GLN A 269 9.72 7.21 -9.37
N THR A 270 9.87 6.61 -8.18
CA THR A 270 10.59 7.19 -7.03
C THR A 270 11.67 6.21 -6.54
N LYS A 271 12.58 6.68 -5.67
CA LYS A 271 13.63 5.83 -5.08
C LYS A 271 13.10 4.67 -4.22
N GLN A 272 11.84 4.71 -3.78
CA GLN A 272 11.14 3.72 -2.96
C GLN A 272 10.01 3.01 -3.71
N GLY A 273 9.72 3.40 -4.95
CA GLY A 273 8.72 2.79 -5.82
C GLY A 273 9.23 1.59 -6.60
N ALA A 274 8.33 0.88 -7.26
CA ALA A 274 8.65 -0.33 -8.04
C ALA A 274 9.56 -0.06 -9.24
N GLY A 275 9.58 1.17 -9.78
CA GLY A 275 10.50 1.59 -10.83
C GLY A 275 11.94 1.82 -10.38
N SER A 276 12.21 1.77 -9.06
CA SER A 276 13.55 1.93 -8.52
C SER A 276 14.42 0.67 -8.75
N PRO A 277 15.73 0.83 -9.05
CA PRO A 277 16.65 -0.30 -9.09
C PRO A 277 16.96 -0.90 -7.71
N PHE A 278 16.33 -0.38 -6.62
CA PHE A 278 16.68 -0.78 -5.26
C PHE A 278 16.42 -2.26 -4.99
N LEU A 279 15.26 -2.80 -5.40
CA LEU A 279 14.99 -4.24 -5.25
C LEU A 279 16.01 -5.08 -6.00
N ALA A 280 16.28 -4.79 -7.29
CA ALA A 280 17.29 -5.49 -8.09
C ALA A 280 18.66 -5.47 -7.40
N SER A 281 19.05 -4.32 -6.85
CA SER A 281 20.29 -4.17 -6.08
C SER A 281 20.31 -5.06 -4.83
N MET A 282 19.21 -5.13 -4.10
CA MET A 282 19.11 -5.97 -2.90
C MET A 282 19.12 -7.46 -3.24
N LEU A 283 18.44 -7.89 -4.30
CA LEU A 283 18.49 -9.28 -4.78
C LEU A 283 19.93 -9.68 -5.16
N LYS A 284 20.68 -8.80 -5.84
CA LYS A 284 22.11 -9.03 -6.12
C LYS A 284 22.94 -9.12 -4.84
N ARG A 285 22.72 -8.23 -3.88
CA ARG A 285 23.45 -8.25 -2.59
C ARG A 285 23.14 -9.49 -1.76
N ILE A 286 21.93 -10.05 -1.85
CA ILE A 286 21.55 -11.32 -1.21
C ILE A 286 22.20 -12.51 -1.94
N ALA A 287 22.24 -12.49 -3.27
CA ALA A 287 22.77 -13.59 -4.07
C ALA A 287 24.30 -13.66 -4.00
N TRP A 288 24.99 -12.52 -4.02
CA TRP A 288 26.45 -12.47 -4.13
C TRP A 288 27.21 -13.23 -3.05
N PRO A 289 26.90 -13.09 -1.73
CA PRO A 289 27.58 -13.85 -0.68
C PRO A 289 27.37 -15.37 -0.77
N GLN A 290 26.28 -15.82 -1.43
CA GLN A 290 25.94 -17.24 -1.57
C GLN A 290 26.57 -17.85 -2.81
N THR A 291 26.78 -17.09 -3.87
CA THR A 291 27.15 -17.62 -5.19
C THR A 291 28.54 -17.18 -5.65
N GLY A 292 28.99 -15.99 -5.25
CA GLY A 292 30.24 -15.38 -5.74
C GLY A 292 30.26 -15.10 -7.23
N SER A 293 29.11 -15.17 -7.93
CA SER A 293 29.01 -15.14 -9.39
C SER A 293 27.82 -14.33 -9.86
N GLU A 294 28.04 -13.43 -10.80
CA GLU A 294 26.96 -12.69 -11.46
C GLU A 294 26.10 -13.61 -12.35
N GLU A 295 26.70 -14.59 -12.98
CA GLU A 295 26.01 -15.61 -13.76
C GLU A 295 25.01 -16.39 -12.92
N ALA A 296 25.37 -16.79 -11.71
CA ALA A 296 24.49 -17.49 -10.79
C ALA A 296 23.31 -16.60 -10.32
N TYR A 297 23.52 -15.28 -10.20
CA TYR A 297 22.43 -14.34 -9.95
C TYR A 297 21.41 -14.33 -11.10
N TRP A 298 21.88 -14.25 -12.35
CA TRP A 298 20.97 -14.26 -13.50
C TRP A 298 20.25 -15.59 -13.66
N GLN A 299 20.89 -16.72 -13.35
CA GLN A 299 20.22 -18.03 -13.28
C GLN A 299 19.12 -18.05 -12.21
N ALA A 300 19.37 -17.42 -11.06
CA ALA A 300 18.35 -17.29 -10.00
C ALA A 300 17.16 -16.42 -10.43
N VAL A 301 17.41 -15.33 -11.16
CA VAL A 301 16.35 -14.46 -11.71
C VAL A 301 15.48 -15.21 -12.72
N GLU A 302 16.08 -15.99 -13.63
CA GLU A 302 15.34 -16.78 -14.62
C GLU A 302 14.47 -17.87 -14.00
N ARG A 303 14.86 -18.39 -12.82
CA ARG A 303 14.07 -19.38 -12.06
C ARG A 303 13.07 -18.76 -11.11
N ALA A 304 13.15 -17.46 -10.89
CA ALA A 304 12.26 -16.76 -9.97
C ALA A 304 10.82 -16.71 -10.48
N PHE A 305 9.89 -16.56 -9.53
CA PHE A 305 8.51 -16.26 -9.82
C PHE A 305 8.00 -15.16 -8.91
N MET A 306 7.28 -14.20 -9.49
CA MET A 306 6.71 -13.04 -8.82
C MET A 306 5.19 -13.10 -8.81
N ILE A 307 4.59 -12.92 -7.66
CA ILE A 307 3.20 -12.53 -7.51
C ILE A 307 3.18 -11.03 -7.28
N SER A 308 2.73 -10.27 -8.28
CA SER A 308 2.41 -8.85 -8.15
C SER A 308 0.99 -8.76 -7.61
N ALA A 309 0.91 -8.53 -6.31
CA ALA A 309 -0.33 -8.53 -5.55
C ALA A 309 -0.82 -7.09 -5.41
N ASP A 310 -1.95 -6.80 -6.04
CA ASP A 310 -2.59 -5.49 -6.09
C ASP A 310 -4.08 -5.72 -6.40
N ASN A 311 -4.98 -5.10 -5.64
CA ASN A 311 -6.39 -5.43 -5.68
C ASN A 311 -7.02 -5.29 -7.08
N ALA A 312 -8.12 -5.98 -7.30
CA ALA A 312 -8.87 -6.01 -8.55
C ALA A 312 -10.27 -5.42 -8.35
N HIS A 313 -10.91 -5.00 -9.45
CA HIS A 313 -12.27 -4.47 -9.40
C HIS A 313 -13.29 -5.59 -9.31
N ALA A 314 -14.10 -5.62 -8.24
CA ALA A 314 -15.26 -6.49 -8.14
C ALA A 314 -16.37 -6.04 -9.08
N TRP A 315 -17.10 -6.99 -9.67
CA TRP A 315 -18.33 -6.72 -10.41
C TRP A 315 -19.31 -5.92 -9.53
N HIS A 316 -19.77 -4.79 -10.07
CA HIS A 316 -20.62 -3.88 -9.32
C HIS A 316 -22.11 -4.13 -9.66
N PRO A 317 -22.95 -4.49 -8.66
CA PRO A 317 -24.33 -4.91 -8.92
C PRO A 317 -25.21 -3.82 -9.57
N ASN A 318 -24.87 -2.54 -9.36
CA ASN A 318 -25.63 -1.41 -9.92
C ASN A 318 -25.07 -0.89 -11.26
N TYR A 319 -23.92 -1.40 -11.72
CA TYR A 319 -23.21 -0.93 -12.94
C TYR A 319 -22.62 -2.10 -13.72
N SER A 320 -23.39 -3.15 -13.90
CA SER A 320 -22.95 -4.39 -14.58
C SER A 320 -22.44 -4.16 -16.00
N GLU A 321 -22.99 -3.15 -16.68
CA GLU A 321 -22.60 -2.78 -18.05
C GLU A 321 -21.18 -2.19 -18.17
N LYS A 322 -20.53 -1.89 -17.06
CA LYS A 322 -19.14 -1.41 -17.02
C LYS A 322 -18.10 -2.52 -17.03
N PHE A 323 -18.53 -3.77 -16.92
CA PHE A 323 -17.66 -4.93 -16.80
C PHE A 323 -17.70 -5.80 -18.05
N ASP A 324 -16.61 -6.56 -18.30
CA ASP A 324 -16.61 -7.59 -19.32
C ASP A 324 -17.68 -8.64 -19.01
N PRO A 325 -18.47 -9.09 -20.00
CA PRO A 325 -19.61 -9.96 -19.74
C PRO A 325 -19.24 -11.37 -19.23
N THR A 326 -17.99 -11.80 -19.40
CA THR A 326 -17.54 -13.16 -19.07
C THR A 326 -16.33 -13.23 -18.13
N ASN A 327 -15.59 -12.12 -17.97
CA ASN A 327 -14.36 -12.04 -17.17
C ASN A 327 -14.47 -10.97 -16.07
N HIS A 328 -15.49 -11.07 -15.26
CA HIS A 328 -15.75 -10.14 -14.15
C HIS A 328 -15.76 -10.88 -12.81
N PRO A 329 -14.83 -10.57 -11.89
CA PRO A 329 -14.77 -11.22 -10.61
C PRO A 329 -15.84 -10.70 -9.67
N VAL A 330 -16.29 -11.57 -8.76
CA VAL A 330 -17.26 -11.25 -7.71
C VAL A 330 -16.60 -11.31 -6.33
N LEU A 331 -17.18 -10.64 -5.34
CA LEU A 331 -16.78 -10.76 -3.95
C LEU A 331 -17.03 -12.19 -3.45
N GLY A 332 -16.08 -12.74 -2.69
CA GLY A 332 -16.15 -14.10 -2.17
C GLY A 332 -15.74 -15.21 -3.14
N GLY A 333 -15.37 -14.86 -4.38
CA GLY A 333 -14.97 -15.81 -5.41
C GLY A 333 -13.49 -16.21 -5.41
N GLY A 334 -12.71 -15.69 -4.46
CA GLY A 334 -11.26 -15.96 -4.31
C GLY A 334 -10.36 -15.00 -5.11
N PRO A 335 -9.04 -15.20 -5.02
CA PRO A 335 -8.04 -14.41 -5.73
C PRO A 335 -8.32 -14.27 -7.22
N VAL A 336 -8.05 -13.09 -7.76
CA VAL A 336 -8.35 -12.69 -9.14
C VAL A 336 -7.07 -12.51 -9.92
N ILE A 337 -6.87 -13.27 -11.01
CA ILE A 337 -5.77 -13.06 -11.96
C ILE A 337 -6.18 -11.96 -12.94
N LYS A 338 -5.34 -10.95 -13.11
CA LYS A 338 -5.59 -9.79 -13.99
C LYS A 338 -4.91 -9.98 -15.34
N PHE A 339 -5.62 -9.76 -16.45
CA PHE A 339 -5.09 -9.83 -17.81
C PHE A 339 -5.32 -8.52 -18.56
N ASN A 340 -4.35 -8.14 -19.38
CA ASN A 340 -4.47 -6.98 -20.25
C ASN A 340 -3.68 -7.17 -21.55
N ALA A 341 -4.35 -7.08 -22.70
CA ALA A 341 -3.72 -7.25 -24.02
C ALA A 341 -2.67 -6.16 -24.33
N ALA A 342 -2.76 -4.98 -23.71
CA ALA A 342 -1.77 -3.92 -23.84
C ALA A 342 -0.58 -4.08 -22.87
N GLN A 343 -0.43 -5.24 -22.22
CA GLN A 343 0.66 -5.58 -21.30
C GLN A 343 0.80 -4.60 -20.12
N LYS A 344 -0.30 -4.08 -19.63
CA LYS A 344 -0.34 -3.27 -18.41
C LYS A 344 -0.23 -4.13 -17.14
N TYR A 345 -0.40 -5.45 -17.29
CA TYR A 345 -0.17 -6.48 -16.28
C TYR A 345 0.89 -7.45 -16.79
N ALA A 346 1.69 -7.99 -15.89
CA ALA A 346 2.73 -8.97 -16.20
C ALA A 346 2.18 -10.38 -16.51
N SER A 347 0.88 -10.60 -16.29
CA SER A 347 0.24 -11.90 -16.49
C SER A 347 0.23 -12.35 -17.94
N ASP A 348 0.63 -13.60 -18.14
CA ASP A 348 0.47 -14.36 -19.38
C ASP A 348 -0.19 -15.74 -19.11
N ALA A 349 -0.33 -16.57 -20.14
CA ALA A 349 -0.95 -17.87 -19.99
C ALA A 349 -0.15 -18.80 -19.05
N VAL A 350 1.18 -18.70 -19.05
CA VAL A 350 2.07 -19.54 -18.24
C VAL A 350 1.96 -19.15 -16.77
N SER A 351 2.14 -17.86 -16.47
CA SER A 351 2.10 -17.35 -15.10
C SER A 351 0.72 -17.50 -14.48
N ALA A 352 -0.34 -17.31 -15.27
CA ALA A 352 -1.72 -17.56 -14.83
C ALA A 352 -1.99 -19.04 -14.52
N ALA A 353 -1.45 -19.96 -15.32
CA ALA A 353 -1.55 -21.39 -15.05
C ALA A 353 -0.82 -21.77 -13.74
N VAL A 354 0.38 -21.21 -13.51
CA VAL A 354 1.13 -21.42 -12.25
C VAL A 354 0.32 -20.96 -11.06
N PHE A 355 -0.22 -19.73 -11.07
CA PHE A 355 -0.99 -19.21 -9.94
C PHE A 355 -2.32 -19.96 -9.73
N SER A 356 -3.00 -20.34 -10.81
CA SER A 356 -4.20 -21.17 -10.74
C SER A 356 -3.92 -22.54 -10.07
N GLU A 357 -2.76 -23.13 -10.37
CA GLU A 357 -2.34 -24.39 -9.75
C GLU A 357 -1.97 -24.21 -8.27
N ILE A 358 -1.33 -23.10 -7.89
CA ILE A 358 -1.11 -22.74 -6.48
C ILE A 358 -2.43 -22.63 -5.72
N CYS A 359 -3.42 -21.93 -6.29
CA CYS A 359 -4.76 -21.83 -5.69
C CYS A 359 -5.41 -23.21 -5.53
N ARG A 360 -5.32 -24.09 -6.55
CA ARG A 360 -5.83 -25.44 -6.48
C ARG A 360 -5.16 -26.27 -5.37
N GLN A 361 -3.84 -26.16 -5.21
CA GLN A 361 -3.09 -26.83 -4.13
C GLN A 361 -3.44 -26.27 -2.75
N ALA A 362 -3.67 -24.97 -2.66
CA ALA A 362 -4.15 -24.32 -1.43
C ALA A 362 -5.61 -24.63 -1.09
N GLY A 363 -6.35 -25.28 -2.00
CA GLY A 363 -7.78 -25.57 -1.85
C GLY A 363 -8.65 -24.31 -1.83
N VAL A 364 -8.28 -23.28 -2.62
CA VAL A 364 -9.02 -22.02 -2.73
C VAL A 364 -9.52 -21.79 -4.17
N PRO A 365 -10.68 -21.12 -4.35
CA PRO A 365 -11.14 -20.72 -5.68
C PRO A 365 -10.21 -19.67 -6.29
N CYS A 366 -10.32 -19.47 -7.62
CA CYS A 366 -9.55 -18.48 -8.35
C CYS A 366 -10.37 -17.92 -9.49
N GLN A 367 -10.34 -16.61 -9.69
CA GLN A 367 -11.09 -15.89 -10.70
C GLN A 367 -10.17 -15.23 -11.74
N ARG A 368 -10.77 -14.72 -12.81
CA ARG A 368 -10.06 -13.99 -13.88
C ARG A 368 -10.75 -12.65 -14.13
N PHE A 369 -9.93 -11.64 -14.41
CA PHE A 369 -10.38 -10.30 -14.74
C PHE A 369 -9.76 -9.81 -16.04
N VAL A 370 -10.63 -9.24 -16.88
CA VAL A 370 -10.25 -8.43 -18.04
C VAL A 370 -11.13 -7.17 -18.00
N ASN A 371 -10.57 -6.03 -18.30
CA ASN A 371 -11.35 -4.79 -18.41
C ASN A 371 -12.41 -4.91 -19.51
N HIS A 372 -13.56 -4.24 -19.33
CA HIS A 372 -14.46 -3.95 -20.46
C HIS A 372 -13.65 -3.27 -21.57
N SER A 373 -13.83 -3.71 -22.83
CA SER A 373 -12.98 -3.31 -23.96
C SER A 373 -12.93 -1.80 -24.21
N ASP A 374 -14.01 -1.09 -23.89
CA ASP A 374 -14.11 0.38 -24.03
C ASP A 374 -13.62 1.14 -22.80
N VAL A 375 -13.17 0.44 -21.74
CA VAL A 375 -12.66 1.04 -20.50
C VAL A 375 -11.14 0.91 -20.46
N ALA A 376 -10.45 2.05 -20.41
CA ALA A 376 -9.01 2.05 -20.23
C ALA A 376 -8.68 1.56 -18.79
N GLY A 377 -8.01 0.43 -18.69
CA GLY A 377 -7.52 -0.10 -17.42
C GLY A 377 -6.35 0.69 -16.86
N GLY A 378 -6.15 0.61 -15.52
CA GLY A 378 -4.93 1.03 -14.85
C GLY A 378 -3.74 0.13 -15.20
N SER A 379 -2.58 0.45 -14.64
CA SER A 379 -1.36 -0.37 -14.60
C SER A 379 -1.12 -0.77 -13.16
N THR A 380 -0.24 -1.75 -12.94
CA THR A 380 0.17 -2.20 -11.63
C THR A 380 1.70 -2.17 -11.52
N LEU A 381 2.22 -2.50 -10.34
CA LEU A 381 3.66 -2.60 -10.12
C LEU A 381 4.33 -3.75 -10.89
N GLY A 382 3.59 -4.79 -11.31
CA GLY A 382 4.13 -6.00 -11.92
C GLY A 382 4.86 -5.78 -13.24
N ASN A 383 4.26 -5.05 -14.17
CA ASN A 383 4.88 -4.73 -15.45
C ASN A 383 6.09 -3.78 -15.28
N ILE A 384 6.05 -2.89 -14.29
CA ILE A 384 7.14 -1.96 -13.96
C ILE A 384 8.34 -2.76 -13.41
N LEU A 385 8.08 -3.68 -12.47
CA LEU A 385 9.13 -4.56 -11.92
C LEU A 385 9.74 -5.46 -12.98
N ALA A 386 8.92 -6.07 -13.85
CA ALA A 386 9.38 -6.93 -14.93
C ALA A 386 10.29 -6.18 -15.94
N SER A 387 10.17 -4.86 -16.05
CA SER A 387 11.05 -4.05 -16.90
C SER A 387 12.41 -3.77 -16.27
N SER A 388 12.53 -3.80 -14.94
CA SER A 388 13.79 -3.58 -14.21
C SER A 388 14.50 -4.87 -13.81
N VAL A 389 13.74 -5.94 -13.52
CA VAL A 389 14.23 -7.30 -13.28
C VAL A 389 13.38 -8.25 -14.11
N PRO A 390 13.94 -8.97 -15.11
CA PRO A 390 13.15 -9.77 -16.07
C PRO A 390 12.59 -11.04 -15.42
N LEU A 391 11.65 -10.87 -14.50
CA LEU A 391 11.03 -11.94 -13.72
C LEU A 391 9.79 -12.48 -14.43
N ARG A 392 9.57 -13.79 -14.35
CA ARG A 392 8.26 -14.37 -14.64
C ARG A 392 7.31 -13.98 -13.53
N GLY A 393 6.09 -13.56 -13.86
CA GLY A 393 5.17 -13.14 -12.81
C GLY A 393 3.71 -13.09 -13.25
N VAL A 394 2.85 -13.01 -12.25
CA VAL A 394 1.41 -12.88 -12.38
C VAL A 394 0.94 -11.63 -11.62
N ASP A 395 0.09 -10.82 -12.23
CA ASP A 395 -0.66 -9.78 -11.54
C ASP A 395 -1.98 -10.36 -11.04
N MET A 396 -2.19 -10.25 -9.74
CA MET A 396 -3.39 -10.74 -9.10
C MET A 396 -3.79 -9.85 -7.92
N GLY A 397 -5.00 -10.02 -7.40
CA GLY A 397 -5.45 -9.35 -6.18
C GLY A 397 -6.81 -9.85 -5.72
N ASN A 398 -7.31 -9.30 -4.63
CA ASN A 398 -8.68 -9.54 -4.20
C ASN A 398 -9.65 -8.59 -4.92
N ALA A 399 -10.84 -9.08 -5.20
CA ALA A 399 -11.90 -8.24 -5.73
C ALA A 399 -12.40 -7.26 -4.66
N ILE A 400 -12.43 -5.96 -4.96
CA ILE A 400 -12.99 -4.93 -4.07
C ILE A 400 -13.93 -4.00 -4.83
N LEU A 401 -14.91 -3.44 -4.13
CA LEU A 401 -15.78 -2.38 -4.61
C LEU A 401 -15.27 -1.02 -4.14
N ALA A 402 -15.56 0.01 -4.94
CA ALA A 402 -15.22 1.40 -4.65
C ALA A 402 -13.72 1.62 -4.40
N MET A 403 -12.85 0.91 -5.15
CA MET A 403 -11.40 1.15 -5.16
C MET A 403 -11.11 2.66 -5.25
N HIS A 404 -10.15 3.17 -4.46
CA HIS A 404 -9.81 4.59 -4.35
C HIS A 404 -10.87 5.47 -3.64
N SER A 405 -11.93 4.90 -3.12
CA SER A 405 -12.81 5.61 -2.19
C SER A 405 -12.11 5.85 -0.86
N CYS A 406 -12.50 6.89 -0.14
CA CYS A 406 -12.10 7.05 1.26
C CYS A 406 -12.45 5.79 2.10
N ARG A 407 -13.43 5.01 1.61
CA ARG A 407 -13.83 3.75 2.22
C ARG A 407 -14.26 2.74 1.15
N GLU A 408 -13.56 1.63 1.10
CA GLU A 408 -13.69 0.55 0.14
C GLU A 408 -14.38 -0.66 0.76
N THR A 409 -14.83 -1.60 -0.07
CA THR A 409 -15.48 -2.82 0.38
C THR A 409 -14.81 -4.05 -0.21
N GLY A 410 -14.35 -4.95 0.66
CA GLY A 410 -13.78 -6.24 0.31
C GLY A 410 -14.57 -7.40 0.91
N SER A 411 -14.16 -8.64 0.61
CA SER A 411 -14.71 -9.85 1.20
C SER A 411 -13.76 -10.44 2.26
N VAL A 412 -14.32 -10.89 3.36
CA VAL A 412 -13.62 -11.65 4.41
C VAL A 412 -13.01 -12.92 3.84
N ASP A 413 -13.79 -13.69 3.06
CA ASP A 413 -13.33 -14.96 2.50
C ASP A 413 -12.21 -14.77 1.48
N ASP A 414 -12.30 -13.73 0.61
CA ASP A 414 -11.27 -13.46 -0.38
C ASP A 414 -9.91 -13.17 0.27
N HIS A 415 -9.90 -12.41 1.38
CA HIS A 415 -8.68 -12.17 2.12
C HIS A 415 -8.10 -13.46 2.72
N LEU A 416 -8.95 -14.31 3.29
CA LEU A 416 -8.51 -15.60 3.86
C LEU A 416 -7.99 -16.55 2.77
N TYR A 417 -8.62 -16.58 1.60
CA TYR A 417 -8.17 -17.36 0.45
C TYR A 417 -6.81 -16.86 -0.06
N CYS A 418 -6.64 -15.55 -0.14
CA CYS A 418 -5.39 -14.95 -0.57
C CYS A 418 -4.22 -15.33 0.35
N VAL A 419 -4.40 -15.24 1.68
CA VAL A 419 -3.37 -15.67 2.66
C VAL A 419 -3.03 -17.15 2.47
N LYS A 420 -4.02 -18.03 2.24
CA LYS A 420 -3.78 -19.46 1.98
C LYS A 420 -2.97 -19.68 0.69
N ALA A 421 -3.35 -19.03 -0.40
CA ALA A 421 -2.64 -19.14 -1.68
C ALA A 421 -1.19 -18.64 -1.57
N PHE A 422 -0.96 -17.52 -0.89
CA PHE A 422 0.37 -16.97 -0.66
C PHE A 422 1.23 -17.86 0.25
N THR A 423 0.62 -18.46 1.27
CA THR A 423 1.31 -19.43 2.14
C THR A 423 1.71 -20.67 1.36
N GLU A 424 0.87 -21.17 0.45
CA GLU A 424 1.17 -22.30 -0.44
C GLU A 424 2.32 -21.97 -1.38
N PHE A 425 2.32 -20.77 -1.97
CA PHE A 425 3.39 -20.28 -2.85
C PHE A 425 4.75 -20.24 -2.15
N TYR A 426 4.79 -19.96 -0.86
CA TYR A 426 6.02 -19.90 -0.08
C TYR A 426 6.50 -21.24 0.49
N LYS A 427 5.81 -22.34 0.26
CA LYS A 427 6.30 -23.68 0.61
C LYS A 427 7.38 -24.17 -0.37
#